data_a10211e513eb51d4c7370e4dcfcddb66
#
_entry.id   a10211e513eb51d4c7370e4dcfcddb66
#
_cell.length_a   1.000
_cell.length_b   1.000
_cell.length_c   1.000
_cell.angle_alpha   90.00
_cell.angle_beta   90.00
_cell.angle_gamma   90.00
#
_symmetry.space_group_name_H-M   'P 1'
#
loop_
_entity.id
_entity.type
_entity.pdbx_description
1 polymer ?
#
loop_
_entity_poly.entity_id
_entity_poly.type
_entity_poly.pdbx_seq_one_letter_code
_entity_poly.pdbx_strand_id
1 'polypeptide(L)'
;MYEILIIGAGPAGLTAAWEANKHGLKTLILEGDKEVGGISRTVERNGWRFDIGGHRFFTKVDEVYEIWDEILDKEDFLLRPRMSRIYYKNKFYDYPLKASNALLNLGIIEAIRCVLSYFYVRVRPPKNQDNFENWVAARFGWRLYNIFFKTYTEKVWGVDATTIGADWASQRIKNLSLMKAILNAFQINKSGEIITTLIDKFKYPKYGPGMMWETAYKKLLEQGHEIHLSSRVSEISKHDDHYLVTTQEGEIYKVKNILSSMPLAHLPKTIKPEPTSIVKTSGNNLKFRDFLSVALVINEEDAFPDNWIYIHEPGVKVGRVQNYGSWSPYMVKEGKTCLGLEYFVNIGDELWSMDDENLISLATEELEKLSLIKKNSTLEGYVVRMPKAYPVYDLNYSENISNIEDWLTSEHSNIYPIGRNGMHRYNNQDHSMMTAVKSIRNIVLGETNDIWKINVEEDYHEEISTGRSAPVQK
;
A
#
# COMPACT_ATOMS: atom_id res chain seq x y z
N MET A 1 20.92 12.61 -25.90
CA MET A 1 21.24 11.61 -24.86
C MET A 1 20.78 12.19 -23.53
N TYR A 2 19.93 11.47 -22.82
CA TYR A 2 19.45 11.88 -21.50
C TYR A 2 20.43 11.45 -20.41
N GLU A 3 20.61 12.28 -19.40
CA GLU A 3 21.38 11.91 -18.21
C GLU A 3 20.60 10.92 -17.33
N ILE A 4 19.28 11.15 -17.20
CA ILE A 4 18.37 10.35 -16.37
C ILE A 4 17.07 10.06 -17.14
N LEU A 5 16.71 8.78 -17.24
CA LEU A 5 15.40 8.32 -17.67
C LEU A 5 14.70 7.60 -16.52
N ILE A 6 13.43 7.89 -16.34
CA ILE A 6 12.59 7.33 -15.28
C ILE A 6 11.49 6.48 -15.92
N ILE A 7 11.36 5.24 -15.46
CA ILE A 7 10.29 4.33 -15.92
C ILE A 7 9.18 4.32 -14.86
N GLY A 8 8.03 4.88 -15.25
CA GLY A 8 6.82 5.01 -14.43
C GLY A 8 6.63 6.40 -13.84
N ALA A 9 5.39 6.92 -13.94
CA ALA A 9 4.96 8.21 -13.40
C ALA A 9 4.07 8.07 -12.15
N GLY A 10 4.35 7.09 -11.30
CA GLY A 10 3.79 6.97 -9.95
C GLY A 10 4.53 7.87 -8.96
N PRO A 11 4.20 7.77 -7.64
CA PRO A 11 4.83 8.56 -6.58
C PRO A 11 6.36 8.55 -6.63
N ALA A 12 6.99 7.38 -6.83
CA ALA A 12 8.45 7.27 -6.91
C ALA A 12 9.01 7.99 -8.14
N GLY A 13 8.44 7.75 -9.32
CA GLY A 13 8.98 8.34 -10.57
C GLY A 13 8.83 9.86 -10.62
N LEU A 14 7.66 10.39 -10.25
CA LEU A 14 7.45 11.84 -10.20
C LEU A 14 8.32 12.52 -9.13
N THR A 15 8.53 11.87 -7.97
CA THR A 15 9.46 12.37 -6.94
C THR A 15 10.91 12.34 -7.44
N ALA A 16 11.31 11.32 -8.21
CA ALA A 16 12.65 11.30 -8.80
C ALA A 16 12.88 12.51 -9.72
N ALA A 17 11.93 12.84 -10.59
CA ALA A 17 12.02 14.03 -11.44
C ALA A 17 12.01 15.32 -10.62
N TRP A 18 11.20 15.37 -9.54
CA TRP A 18 11.14 16.51 -8.63
C TRP A 18 12.49 16.77 -7.95
N GLU A 19 13.11 15.72 -7.43
CA GLU A 19 14.43 15.82 -6.81
C GLU A 19 15.52 16.18 -7.84
N ALA A 20 15.50 15.56 -9.04
CA ALA A 20 16.44 15.91 -10.11
C ALA A 20 16.34 17.39 -10.51
N ASN A 21 15.11 17.93 -10.55
CA ASN A 21 14.90 19.35 -10.83
C ASN A 21 15.52 20.28 -9.79
N LYS A 22 15.53 19.91 -8.51
CA LYS A 22 16.22 20.67 -7.43
C LYS A 22 17.73 20.81 -7.69
N HIS A 23 18.30 19.86 -8.44
CA HIS A 23 19.71 19.86 -8.85
C HIS A 23 19.95 20.37 -10.27
N GLY A 24 18.94 21.00 -10.89
CA GLY A 24 19.03 21.58 -12.22
C GLY A 24 19.05 20.58 -13.39
N LEU A 25 18.72 19.31 -13.15
CA LEU A 25 18.68 18.28 -14.16
C LEU A 25 17.26 18.09 -14.70
N LYS A 26 17.14 17.95 -16.00
CA LYS A 26 15.90 17.55 -16.68
C LYS A 26 15.90 16.04 -16.93
N THR A 27 14.74 15.44 -16.78
CA THR A 27 14.55 13.99 -16.93
C THR A 27 13.55 13.70 -18.02
N LEU A 28 13.67 12.51 -18.61
CA LEU A 28 12.62 11.89 -19.40
C LEU A 28 11.89 10.87 -18.53
N ILE A 29 10.56 10.94 -18.47
CA ILE A 29 9.71 9.93 -17.82
C ILE A 29 8.91 9.19 -18.89
N LEU A 30 8.95 7.85 -18.85
CA LEU A 30 8.14 6.97 -19.69
C LEU A 30 7.10 6.25 -18.82
N GLU A 31 5.82 6.56 -19.00
CA GLU A 31 4.70 5.94 -18.29
C GLU A 31 3.90 5.03 -19.23
N GLY A 32 3.67 3.79 -18.82
CA GLY A 32 2.94 2.81 -19.61
C GLY A 32 1.41 2.99 -19.61
N ASP A 33 0.86 3.78 -18.71
CA ASP A 33 -0.57 4.11 -18.65
C ASP A 33 -0.81 5.50 -19.30
N LYS A 34 -2.08 5.80 -19.54
CA LYS A 34 -2.54 7.12 -20.04
C LYS A 34 -2.65 8.17 -18.92
N GLU A 35 -2.49 7.79 -17.67
CA GLU A 35 -2.67 8.61 -16.46
C GLU A 35 -1.47 8.43 -15.53
N VAL A 36 -1.12 9.49 -14.81
CA VAL A 36 -0.06 9.48 -13.79
C VAL A 36 -0.58 9.02 -12.43
N GLY A 37 0.31 8.87 -11.43
CA GLY A 37 -0.02 8.55 -10.05
C GLY A 37 0.03 7.05 -9.71
N GLY A 38 0.10 6.16 -10.69
CA GLY A 38 0.16 4.71 -10.45
C GLY A 38 -1.00 4.23 -9.59
N ILE A 39 -0.71 3.46 -8.53
CA ILE A 39 -1.75 3.00 -7.58
C ILE A 39 -2.23 4.09 -6.62
N SER A 40 -1.57 5.25 -6.58
CA SER A 40 -1.95 6.40 -5.75
C SER A 40 -2.79 7.43 -6.50
N ARG A 41 -3.32 7.07 -7.66
CA ARG A 41 -4.24 7.92 -8.40
C ARG A 41 -5.65 7.87 -7.83
N THR A 42 -6.42 8.91 -8.09
CA THR A 42 -7.86 9.00 -7.82
C THR A 42 -8.62 8.87 -9.12
N VAL A 43 -9.55 7.95 -9.18
CA VAL A 43 -10.39 7.74 -10.37
C VAL A 43 -11.59 8.67 -10.30
N GLU A 44 -11.91 9.34 -11.40
CA GLU A 44 -13.12 10.15 -11.53
C GLU A 44 -14.11 9.50 -12.52
N ARG A 45 -15.37 9.35 -12.08
CA ARG A 45 -16.48 8.88 -12.92
C ARG A 45 -17.76 9.66 -12.58
N ASN A 46 -18.34 10.30 -13.55
CA ASN A 46 -19.57 11.08 -13.39
C ASN A 46 -19.53 12.09 -12.21
N GLY A 47 -18.36 12.66 -11.93
CA GLY A 47 -18.15 13.60 -10.83
C GLY A 47 -18.02 12.95 -9.44
N TRP A 48 -17.99 11.62 -9.36
CA TRP A 48 -17.55 10.87 -8.18
C TRP A 48 -16.05 10.63 -8.25
N ARG A 49 -15.38 10.77 -7.11
CA ARG A 49 -13.95 10.45 -6.99
C ARG A 49 -13.74 9.35 -5.98
N PHE A 50 -12.91 8.39 -6.34
CA PHE A 50 -12.57 7.26 -5.49
C PHE A 50 -11.15 6.76 -5.76
N ASP A 51 -10.48 6.36 -4.68
CA ASP A 51 -9.08 5.97 -4.72
C ASP A 51 -8.91 4.48 -5.01
N ILE A 52 -7.74 4.14 -5.53
CA ILE A 52 -7.30 2.76 -5.67
C ILE A 52 -6.62 2.34 -4.36
N GLY A 53 -7.44 1.94 -3.36
CA GLY A 53 -6.98 1.69 -2.00
C GLY A 53 -6.87 2.96 -1.14
N GLY A 54 -6.62 2.79 0.15
CA GLY A 54 -6.50 3.91 1.09
C GLY A 54 -5.09 4.51 1.11
N HIS A 55 -4.96 5.79 0.83
CA HIS A 55 -3.69 6.52 0.80
C HIS A 55 -3.70 7.71 1.76
N ARG A 56 -3.31 7.50 3.01
CA ARG A 56 -3.12 8.58 3.99
C ARG A 56 -1.80 9.32 3.74
N PHE A 57 -1.83 10.65 3.86
CA PHE A 57 -0.63 11.49 3.83
C PHE A 57 -0.13 11.67 5.26
N PHE A 58 0.64 10.72 5.69
CA PHE A 58 1.35 10.69 6.95
C PHE A 58 2.73 10.05 6.76
N THR A 59 3.74 10.67 7.34
CA THR A 59 5.12 10.16 7.31
C THR A 59 5.85 10.56 8.60
N LYS A 60 6.93 9.87 8.92
CA LYS A 60 7.89 10.23 9.96
C LYS A 60 9.10 11.00 9.40
N VAL A 61 9.14 11.18 8.08
CA VAL A 61 10.24 11.79 7.34
C VAL A 61 9.90 13.23 7.00
N ASP A 62 10.53 14.20 7.66
CA ASP A 62 10.25 15.62 7.49
C ASP A 62 10.41 16.06 6.02
N GLU A 63 11.43 15.56 5.33
CA GLU A 63 11.70 15.85 3.91
C GLU A 63 10.53 15.48 2.97
N VAL A 64 9.79 14.41 3.29
CA VAL A 64 8.60 14.04 2.52
C VAL A 64 7.47 15.06 2.71
N TYR A 65 7.31 15.59 3.93
CA TYR A 65 6.37 16.69 4.18
C TYR A 65 6.74 17.93 3.39
N GLU A 66 8.03 18.28 3.32
CA GLU A 66 8.51 19.41 2.53
C GLU A 66 8.17 19.24 1.04
N ILE A 67 8.42 18.06 0.48
CA ILE A 67 8.06 17.76 -0.93
C ILE A 67 6.55 17.87 -1.15
N TRP A 68 5.72 17.35 -0.24
CA TRP A 68 4.26 17.49 -0.36
C TRP A 68 3.81 18.94 -0.33
N ASP A 69 4.37 19.75 0.57
CA ASP A 69 4.04 21.19 0.71
C ASP A 69 4.63 22.04 -0.45
N GLU A 70 5.66 21.56 -1.18
CA GLU A 70 6.14 22.15 -2.43
C GLU A 70 5.21 21.84 -3.63
N ILE A 71 4.61 20.65 -3.65
CA ILE A 71 3.76 20.21 -4.74
C ILE A 71 2.34 20.78 -4.62
N LEU A 72 1.72 20.69 -3.44
CA LEU A 72 0.36 21.16 -3.18
C LEU A 72 0.36 22.31 -2.16
N ASP A 73 -0.50 23.29 -2.39
CA ASP A 73 -0.73 24.37 -1.44
C ASP A 73 -1.40 23.83 -0.15
N LYS A 74 -1.14 24.49 0.97
CA LYS A 74 -1.67 24.07 2.28
C LYS A 74 -3.19 23.99 2.30
N GLU A 75 -3.86 24.85 1.55
CA GLU A 75 -5.32 24.91 1.43
C GLU A 75 -5.91 23.73 0.68
N ASP A 76 -5.10 23.01 -0.08
CA ASP A 76 -5.51 21.80 -0.81
C ASP A 76 -5.44 20.55 0.03
N PHE A 77 -4.87 20.63 1.23
CA PHE A 77 -4.91 19.55 2.21
C PHE A 77 -6.04 19.74 3.23
N LEU A 78 -6.74 18.65 3.47
CA LEU A 78 -7.66 18.50 4.60
C LEU A 78 -6.94 17.77 5.74
N LEU A 79 -7.22 18.21 6.97
CA LEU A 79 -6.84 17.46 8.15
C LEU A 79 -8.01 16.55 8.56
N ARG A 80 -7.85 15.23 8.37
CA ARG A 80 -8.92 14.25 8.59
C ARG A 80 -8.69 13.44 9.86
N PRO A 81 -9.74 13.18 10.64
CA PRO A 81 -9.65 12.25 11.77
C PRO A 81 -9.38 10.84 11.24
N ARG A 82 -8.49 10.12 11.93
CA ARG A 82 -8.26 8.72 11.64
C ARG A 82 -9.32 7.88 12.34
N MET A 83 -10.22 7.30 11.56
CA MET A 83 -11.22 6.38 12.05
C MET A 83 -11.24 5.11 11.21
N SER A 84 -10.94 3.99 11.84
CA SER A 84 -11.04 2.67 11.21
C SER A 84 -11.38 1.61 12.25
N ARG A 85 -12.18 0.63 11.86
CA ARG A 85 -12.62 -0.46 12.73
C ARG A 85 -12.52 -1.80 12.00
N ILE A 86 -12.57 -2.88 12.78
CA ILE A 86 -12.71 -4.25 12.28
C ILE A 86 -14.19 -4.65 12.41
N TYR A 87 -14.75 -5.22 11.36
CA TYR A 87 -16.10 -5.79 11.37
C TYR A 87 -16.02 -7.32 11.40
N TYR A 88 -16.66 -7.92 12.42
CA TYR A 88 -16.76 -9.36 12.60
C TYR A 88 -18.02 -9.73 13.38
N LYS A 89 -18.83 -10.66 12.88
CA LYS A 89 -20.07 -11.15 13.48
C LYS A 89 -21.03 -10.02 13.90
N ASN A 90 -21.34 -9.12 12.96
CA ASN A 90 -22.23 -7.96 13.16
C ASN A 90 -21.78 -7.02 14.30
N LYS A 91 -20.46 -6.98 14.60
CA LYS A 91 -19.89 -6.10 15.62
C LYS A 91 -18.67 -5.39 15.10
N PHE A 92 -18.47 -4.17 15.60
CA PHE A 92 -17.30 -3.37 15.32
C PHE A 92 -16.29 -3.48 16.45
N TYR A 93 -15.04 -3.71 16.09
CA TYR A 93 -13.90 -3.75 16.99
C TYR A 93 -12.96 -2.61 16.67
N ASP A 94 -12.37 -2.01 17.70
CA ASP A 94 -11.40 -0.94 17.52
C ASP A 94 -10.19 -1.43 16.71
N TYR A 95 -9.65 -0.55 15.85
CA TYR A 95 -8.38 -0.79 15.20
C TYR A 95 -7.39 0.34 15.53
N PRO A 96 -6.21 0.04 16.08
CA PRO A 96 -5.73 -1.29 16.46
C PRO A 96 -6.59 -1.96 17.52
N LEU A 97 -6.54 -3.30 17.56
CA LEU A 97 -7.38 -4.09 18.44
C LEU A 97 -7.11 -3.76 19.90
N LYS A 98 -8.08 -3.18 20.60
CA LYS A 98 -8.02 -2.94 22.05
C LYS A 98 -8.61 -4.15 22.80
N ALA A 99 -7.86 -4.66 23.79
CA ALA A 99 -8.29 -5.86 24.51
C ALA A 99 -9.64 -5.70 25.18
N SER A 100 -9.93 -4.56 25.83
CA SER A 100 -11.22 -4.30 26.48
C SER A 100 -12.37 -4.34 25.47
N ASN A 101 -12.24 -3.65 24.34
CA ASN A 101 -13.24 -3.65 23.29
C ASN A 101 -13.40 -5.05 22.66
N ALA A 102 -12.29 -5.76 22.40
CA ALA A 102 -12.32 -7.12 21.85
C ALA A 102 -13.01 -8.10 22.80
N LEU A 103 -12.65 -8.11 24.07
CA LEU A 103 -13.22 -9.01 25.08
C LEU A 103 -14.72 -8.76 25.30
N LEU A 104 -15.13 -7.49 25.39
CA LEU A 104 -16.54 -7.12 25.53
C LEU A 104 -17.38 -7.57 24.32
N ASN A 105 -16.87 -7.33 23.11
CA ASN A 105 -17.58 -7.65 21.88
C ASN A 105 -17.59 -9.15 21.56
N LEU A 106 -16.54 -9.91 21.91
CA LEU A 106 -16.51 -11.37 21.76
C LEU A 106 -17.46 -12.08 22.73
N GLY A 107 -17.73 -11.47 23.88
CA GLY A 107 -18.47 -12.06 24.98
C GLY A 107 -17.60 -12.92 25.90
N ILE A 108 -18.05 -13.10 27.13
CA ILE A 108 -17.25 -13.68 28.22
C ILE A 108 -16.71 -15.08 27.90
N ILE A 109 -17.53 -15.95 27.33
CA ILE A 109 -17.13 -17.33 27.03
C ILE A 109 -16.00 -17.36 26.00
N GLU A 110 -16.14 -16.59 24.92
CA GLU A 110 -15.13 -16.54 23.86
C GLU A 110 -13.85 -15.85 24.34
N ALA A 111 -13.97 -14.82 25.18
CA ALA A 111 -12.84 -14.16 25.81
C ALA A 111 -12.02 -15.13 26.68
N ILE A 112 -12.70 -15.94 27.52
CA ILE A 112 -12.04 -16.99 28.34
C ILE A 112 -11.31 -18.00 27.42
N ARG A 113 -11.95 -18.45 26.34
CA ARG A 113 -11.31 -19.37 25.37
C ARG A 113 -10.08 -18.77 24.72
N CYS A 114 -10.08 -17.49 24.39
CA CYS A 114 -8.92 -16.78 23.87
C CYS A 114 -7.77 -16.74 24.87
N VAL A 115 -8.06 -16.41 26.13
CA VAL A 115 -7.08 -16.38 27.21
C VAL A 115 -6.50 -17.77 27.47
N LEU A 116 -7.32 -18.81 27.55
CA LEU A 116 -6.85 -20.19 27.73
C LEU A 116 -5.97 -20.63 26.53
N SER A 117 -6.38 -20.29 25.33
CA SER A 117 -5.58 -20.57 24.11
C SER A 117 -4.23 -19.86 24.12
N TYR A 118 -4.17 -18.64 24.64
CA TYR A 118 -2.93 -17.90 24.84
C TYR A 118 -1.99 -18.60 25.83
N PHE A 119 -2.49 -18.99 27.00
CA PHE A 119 -1.68 -19.72 27.98
C PHE A 119 -1.22 -21.10 27.44
N TYR A 120 -2.08 -21.78 26.70
CA TYR A 120 -1.70 -23.04 26.04
C TYR A 120 -0.46 -22.90 25.14
N VAL A 121 -0.39 -21.87 24.28
CA VAL A 121 0.77 -21.66 23.41
C VAL A 121 2.00 -21.18 24.15
N ARG A 122 1.86 -20.60 25.35
CA ARG A 122 3.00 -20.29 26.23
C ARG A 122 3.66 -21.53 26.82
N VAL A 123 2.87 -22.57 27.08
CA VAL A 123 3.36 -23.87 27.60
C VAL A 123 3.82 -24.77 26.44
N ARG A 124 3.11 -24.71 25.30
CA ARG A 124 3.39 -25.53 24.11
C ARG A 124 3.40 -24.64 22.85
N PRO A 125 4.47 -23.87 22.64
CA PRO A 125 4.59 -23.02 21.46
C PRO A 125 4.70 -23.84 20.17
N PRO A 126 4.25 -23.31 19.02
CA PRO A 126 4.56 -23.90 17.72
C PRO A 126 6.07 -24.08 17.55
N LYS A 127 6.50 -25.25 17.04
CA LYS A 127 7.93 -25.61 16.93
C LYS A 127 8.68 -24.74 15.92
N ASN A 128 8.01 -24.41 14.81
CA ASN A 128 8.54 -23.54 13.75
C ASN A 128 7.71 -22.26 13.71
N GLN A 129 8.35 -21.10 13.71
CA GLN A 129 7.71 -19.77 13.64
C GLN A 129 8.17 -18.98 12.40
N ASP A 130 8.61 -19.66 11.34
CA ASP A 130 9.09 -19.04 10.11
C ASP A 130 7.95 -18.56 9.20
N ASN A 131 6.71 -19.01 9.48
CA ASN A 131 5.52 -18.60 8.76
C ASN A 131 4.60 -17.73 9.64
N PHE A 132 3.72 -16.98 8.96
CA PHE A 132 2.77 -16.05 9.57
C PHE A 132 1.87 -16.71 10.61
N GLU A 133 1.27 -17.87 10.29
CA GLU A 133 0.34 -18.57 11.17
C GLU A 133 0.98 -18.91 12.52
N ASN A 134 2.08 -19.63 12.50
CA ASN A 134 2.79 -20.06 13.70
C ASN A 134 3.35 -18.88 14.48
N TRP A 135 3.85 -17.85 13.79
CA TRP A 135 4.40 -16.65 14.40
C TRP A 135 3.33 -15.87 15.19
N VAL A 136 2.15 -15.68 14.59
CA VAL A 136 1.01 -14.98 15.24
C VAL A 136 0.42 -15.84 16.33
N ALA A 137 0.18 -17.13 16.09
CA ALA A 137 -0.38 -18.04 17.07
C ALA A 137 0.49 -18.14 18.33
N ALA A 138 1.83 -18.17 18.19
CA ALA A 138 2.75 -18.18 19.33
C ALA A 138 2.63 -16.95 20.25
N ARG A 139 2.20 -15.80 19.68
CA ARG A 139 2.09 -14.51 20.40
C ARG A 139 0.71 -14.22 20.96
N PHE A 140 -0.34 -14.68 20.26
CA PHE A 140 -1.72 -14.32 20.58
C PHE A 140 -2.60 -15.53 20.93
N GLY A 141 -2.12 -16.75 20.73
CA GLY A 141 -2.90 -17.98 20.86
C GLY A 141 -3.70 -18.29 19.60
N TRP A 142 -3.90 -19.59 19.35
CA TRP A 142 -4.61 -20.11 18.18
C TRP A 142 -6.03 -19.53 18.02
N ARG A 143 -6.72 -19.28 19.14
CA ARG A 143 -8.10 -18.80 19.09
C ARG A 143 -8.20 -17.40 18.53
N LEU A 144 -7.37 -16.49 19.04
CA LEU A 144 -7.35 -15.09 18.59
C LEU A 144 -6.82 -14.99 17.17
N TYR A 145 -5.80 -15.81 16.83
CA TYR A 145 -5.30 -15.94 15.47
C TYR A 145 -6.44 -16.29 14.48
N ASN A 146 -7.23 -17.33 14.78
CA ASN A 146 -8.32 -17.75 13.89
C ASN A 146 -9.43 -16.70 13.75
N ILE A 147 -9.69 -15.89 14.79
CA ILE A 147 -10.73 -14.86 14.77
C ILE A 147 -10.30 -13.61 14.00
N PHE A 148 -9.11 -13.07 14.29
CA PHE A 148 -8.73 -11.75 13.83
C PHE A 148 -7.61 -11.72 12.79
N PHE A 149 -6.91 -12.83 12.56
CA PHE A 149 -5.76 -12.80 11.65
C PHE A 149 -5.96 -13.71 10.44
N LYS A 150 -6.35 -14.96 10.63
CA LYS A 150 -6.40 -15.96 9.57
C LYS A 150 -7.26 -15.50 8.39
N THR A 151 -8.56 -15.35 8.61
CA THR A 151 -9.53 -15.06 7.54
C THR A 151 -9.17 -13.82 6.74
N TYR A 152 -8.79 -12.73 7.42
CA TYR A 152 -8.43 -11.48 6.75
C TYR A 152 -7.12 -11.62 5.97
N THR A 153 -6.11 -12.24 6.56
CA THR A 153 -4.81 -12.45 5.91
C THR A 153 -4.95 -13.31 4.65
N GLU A 154 -5.69 -14.41 4.73
CA GLU A 154 -5.94 -15.28 3.58
C GLU A 154 -6.77 -14.61 2.48
N LYS A 155 -7.73 -13.73 2.83
CA LYS A 155 -8.43 -12.89 1.85
C LYS A 155 -7.46 -11.94 1.13
N VAL A 156 -6.61 -11.24 1.87
CA VAL A 156 -5.68 -10.25 1.31
C VAL A 156 -4.65 -10.92 0.41
N TRP A 157 -4.02 -11.98 0.89
CA TRP A 157 -2.91 -12.60 0.17
C TRP A 157 -3.33 -13.70 -0.82
N GLY A 158 -4.55 -14.25 -0.67
CA GLY A 158 -5.06 -15.29 -1.54
C GLY A 158 -4.29 -16.61 -1.47
N VAL A 159 -3.53 -16.80 -0.39
CA VAL A 159 -2.76 -18.00 -0.11
C VAL A 159 -2.95 -18.40 1.35
N ASP A 160 -2.67 -19.64 1.66
CA ASP A 160 -2.73 -20.15 3.04
C ASP A 160 -1.71 -19.40 3.92
N ALA A 161 -2.11 -19.01 5.13
CA ALA A 161 -1.28 -18.28 6.07
C ALA A 161 0.01 -19.01 6.47
N THR A 162 0.07 -20.33 6.28
CA THR A 162 1.28 -21.14 6.46
C THR A 162 2.35 -20.90 5.41
N THR A 163 1.99 -20.35 4.25
CA THR A 163 2.89 -20.08 3.12
C THR A 163 3.44 -18.65 3.12
N ILE A 164 2.96 -17.79 4.02
CA ILE A 164 3.42 -16.41 4.17
C ILE A 164 4.58 -16.38 5.17
N GLY A 165 5.66 -15.68 4.84
CA GLY A 165 6.82 -15.52 5.72
C GLY A 165 6.48 -14.76 7.01
N ALA A 166 7.13 -15.13 8.12
CA ALA A 166 6.97 -14.48 9.43
C ALA A 166 7.45 -13.01 9.42
N ASP A 167 8.36 -12.66 8.52
CA ASP A 167 8.91 -11.30 8.38
C ASP A 167 7.80 -10.27 8.14
N TRP A 168 6.83 -10.61 7.30
CA TRP A 168 5.69 -9.75 7.05
C TRP A 168 4.85 -9.53 8.33
N ALA A 169 4.61 -10.60 9.11
CA ALA A 169 3.90 -10.49 10.38
C ALA A 169 4.68 -9.62 11.38
N SER A 170 5.99 -9.81 11.45
CA SER A 170 6.85 -9.10 12.39
C SER A 170 6.90 -7.60 12.12
N GLN A 171 6.84 -7.17 10.88
CA GLN A 171 6.80 -5.76 10.48
C GLN A 171 5.45 -5.07 10.78
N ARG A 172 4.34 -5.83 10.81
CA ARG A 172 2.98 -5.28 10.89
C ARG A 172 2.32 -5.44 12.25
N ILE A 173 2.75 -6.44 13.05
CA ILE A 173 2.08 -6.83 14.31
C ILE A 173 3.03 -6.60 15.50
N LYS A 174 3.98 -5.68 15.39
CA LYS A 174 4.88 -5.33 16.49
C LYS A 174 4.14 -4.62 17.62
N ASN A 175 4.68 -4.76 18.83
CA ASN A 175 4.20 -4.11 20.07
C ASN A 175 2.82 -4.51 20.59
N LEU A 176 2.06 -5.37 19.92
CA LEU A 176 0.82 -5.93 20.48
C LEU A 176 1.17 -7.07 21.46
N SER A 177 1.29 -6.74 22.75
CA SER A 177 1.41 -7.75 23.80
C SER A 177 0.03 -8.02 24.39
N LEU A 178 -0.54 -9.21 24.11
CA LEU A 178 -1.80 -9.63 24.69
C LEU A 178 -1.71 -9.67 26.24
N MET A 179 -0.55 -10.00 26.79
CA MET A 179 -0.34 -9.98 28.24
C MET A 179 -0.47 -8.55 28.81
N LYS A 180 0.16 -7.54 28.19
CA LYS A 180 -0.03 -6.13 28.62
C LYS A 180 -1.49 -5.73 28.48
N ALA A 181 -2.15 -6.14 27.41
CA ALA A 181 -3.54 -5.82 27.15
C ALA A 181 -4.48 -6.51 28.16
N ILE A 182 -4.22 -7.76 28.56
CA ILE A 182 -4.95 -8.48 29.61
C ILE A 182 -4.69 -7.82 30.97
N LEU A 183 -3.44 -7.54 31.32
CA LEU A 183 -3.10 -6.90 32.60
C LEU A 183 -3.73 -5.52 32.71
N ASN A 184 -3.74 -4.73 31.65
CA ASN A 184 -4.40 -3.43 31.62
C ASN A 184 -5.93 -3.53 31.73
N ALA A 185 -6.55 -4.59 31.20
CA ALA A 185 -7.99 -4.86 31.37
C ALA A 185 -8.36 -5.26 32.82
N PHE A 186 -7.44 -5.89 33.54
CA PHE A 186 -7.61 -6.24 34.96
C PHE A 186 -7.15 -5.15 35.94
N GLN A 187 -6.29 -4.21 35.52
CA GLN A 187 -5.91 -3.03 36.26
C GLN A 187 -6.94 -1.91 36.08
N ILE A 188 -8.10 -2.07 36.67
CA ILE A 188 -9.04 -0.98 36.89
C ILE A 188 -8.36 0.02 37.82
N ASN A 189 -7.99 1.17 37.34
CA ASN A 189 -7.42 2.33 38.03
C ASN A 189 -6.00 2.19 38.61
N LYS A 190 -4.99 2.62 37.85
CA LYS A 190 -3.98 3.60 38.29
C LYS A 190 -3.03 3.95 37.15
N SER A 191 -2.85 5.27 36.97
CA SER A 191 -1.91 5.97 36.07
C SER A 191 -2.15 5.81 34.55
N GLY A 192 -2.55 6.93 33.95
CA GLY A 192 -2.67 7.11 32.51
C GLY A 192 -1.30 7.17 31.80
N GLU A 193 -0.63 6.06 31.72
CA GLU A 193 0.39 5.89 30.70
C GLU A 193 -0.32 5.55 29.38
N ILE A 194 -0.37 6.53 28.52
CA ILE A 194 -0.84 6.42 27.14
C ILE A 194 0.16 5.52 26.43
N ILE A 195 -0.24 4.26 26.22
CA ILE A 195 0.48 3.32 25.36
C ILE A 195 0.42 3.88 23.95
N THR A 196 1.57 4.07 23.33
CA THR A 196 1.84 4.46 21.94
C THR A 196 0.60 4.91 21.17
N THR A 197 0.39 6.21 21.11
CA THR A 197 -0.76 6.80 20.39
C THR A 197 -0.49 6.69 18.89
N LEU A 198 -1.36 5.98 18.20
CA LEU A 198 -1.45 6.15 16.75
C LEU A 198 -1.84 7.58 16.43
N ILE A 199 -1.48 8.03 15.23
CA ILE A 199 -1.91 9.35 14.74
C ILE A 199 -3.43 9.48 14.85
N ASP A 200 -3.89 10.57 15.44
CA ASP A 200 -5.32 10.88 15.55
C ASP A 200 -5.85 11.53 14.26
N LYS A 201 -4.98 12.19 13.50
CA LYS A 201 -5.30 12.90 12.27
C LYS A 201 -4.20 12.74 11.23
N PHE A 202 -4.58 12.83 9.96
CA PHE A 202 -3.66 12.79 8.81
C PHE A 202 -4.04 13.84 7.78
N LYS A 203 -3.06 14.27 6.97
CA LYS A 203 -3.32 15.12 5.79
C LYS A 203 -3.95 14.28 4.68
N TYR A 204 -4.83 14.90 3.90
CA TYR A 204 -5.42 14.27 2.73
C TYR A 204 -5.77 15.33 1.68
N PRO A 205 -5.36 15.18 0.41
CA PRO A 205 -5.69 16.13 -0.64
C PRO A 205 -7.22 16.20 -0.89
N LYS A 206 -7.76 17.41 -1.12
CA LYS A 206 -9.20 17.62 -1.30
C LYS A 206 -9.86 16.65 -2.27
N TYR A 207 -9.21 16.41 -3.41
CA TYR A 207 -9.74 15.57 -4.49
C TYR A 207 -9.10 14.20 -4.55
N GLY A 208 -8.54 13.73 -3.43
CA GLY A 208 -7.86 12.44 -3.32
C GLY A 208 -6.36 12.50 -3.62
N PRO A 209 -5.62 11.41 -3.37
CA PRO A 209 -4.16 11.34 -3.56
C PRO A 209 -3.72 11.61 -4.99
N GLY A 210 -4.57 11.32 -6.00
CA GLY A 210 -4.30 11.62 -7.40
C GLY A 210 -4.01 13.10 -7.65
N MET A 211 -4.69 14.00 -6.93
CA MET A 211 -4.47 15.45 -7.02
C MET A 211 -2.99 15.83 -6.79
N MET A 212 -2.31 15.19 -5.84
CA MET A 212 -0.87 15.39 -5.60
C MET A 212 -0.05 15.09 -6.85
N TRP A 213 -0.26 13.93 -7.43
CA TRP A 213 0.57 13.43 -8.54
C TRP A 213 0.24 14.10 -9.87
N GLU A 214 -1.00 14.48 -10.10
CA GLU A 214 -1.42 15.29 -11.24
C GLU A 214 -0.82 16.70 -11.17
N THR A 215 -0.75 17.28 -9.98
CA THR A 215 -0.12 18.59 -9.77
C THR A 215 1.39 18.50 -9.96
N ALA A 216 2.05 17.46 -9.41
CA ALA A 216 3.46 17.21 -9.65
C ALA A 216 3.77 17.08 -11.15
N TYR A 217 2.96 16.30 -11.87
CA TYR A 217 3.07 16.11 -13.32
C TYR A 217 3.01 17.46 -14.08
N LYS A 218 2.01 18.30 -13.79
CA LYS A 218 1.85 19.62 -14.44
C LYS A 218 3.03 20.53 -14.15
N LYS A 219 3.44 20.66 -12.88
CA LYS A 219 4.58 21.49 -12.49
C LYS A 219 5.90 21.00 -13.12
N LEU A 220 6.12 19.70 -13.23
CA LEU A 220 7.32 19.14 -13.89
C LEU A 220 7.34 19.45 -15.39
N LEU A 221 6.23 19.37 -16.10
CA LEU A 221 6.13 19.79 -17.51
C LEU A 221 6.45 21.28 -17.67
N GLU A 222 5.89 22.15 -16.81
CA GLU A 222 6.17 23.59 -16.81
C GLU A 222 7.65 23.89 -16.53
N GLN A 223 8.30 23.05 -15.73
CA GLN A 223 9.74 23.12 -15.44
C GLN A 223 10.62 22.55 -16.57
N GLY A 224 10.03 22.00 -17.63
CA GLY A 224 10.75 21.50 -18.80
C GLY A 224 11.24 20.06 -18.74
N HIS A 225 10.61 19.23 -17.89
CA HIS A 225 10.79 17.77 -17.95
C HIS A 225 9.94 17.20 -19.09
N GLU A 226 10.43 16.13 -19.71
CA GLU A 226 9.67 15.38 -20.72
C GLU A 226 8.96 14.21 -20.05
N ILE A 227 7.65 14.09 -20.25
CA ILE A 227 6.84 13.01 -19.67
C ILE A 227 5.93 12.45 -20.74
N HIS A 228 6.19 11.22 -21.16
CA HIS A 228 5.45 10.52 -22.20
C HIS A 228 4.53 9.49 -21.54
N LEU A 229 3.23 9.69 -21.69
CA LEU A 229 2.19 8.74 -21.26
C LEU A 229 1.94 7.73 -22.38
N SER A 230 1.35 6.58 -22.05
CA SER A 230 1.13 5.46 -22.98
C SER A 230 2.41 4.98 -23.68
N SER A 231 3.56 5.16 -23.04
CA SER A 231 4.89 4.87 -23.55
C SER A 231 5.55 3.74 -22.72
N ARG A 232 5.03 2.54 -22.90
CA ARG A 232 5.50 1.37 -22.15
C ARG A 232 6.85 0.88 -22.64
N VAL A 233 7.82 0.83 -21.72
CA VAL A 233 9.15 0.27 -22.02
C VAL A 233 9.04 -1.23 -22.29
N SER A 234 9.61 -1.67 -23.41
CA SER A 234 9.66 -3.06 -23.86
C SER A 234 11.05 -3.67 -23.77
N GLU A 235 12.11 -2.87 -23.95
CA GLU A 235 13.50 -3.34 -23.92
C GLU A 235 14.45 -2.27 -23.38
N ILE A 236 15.50 -2.73 -22.67
CA ILE A 236 16.62 -1.92 -22.19
C ILE A 236 17.91 -2.61 -22.65
N SER A 237 18.56 -2.09 -23.67
CA SER A 237 19.79 -2.66 -24.22
C SER A 237 21.01 -1.94 -23.64
N LYS A 238 21.92 -2.70 -23.00
CA LYS A 238 23.18 -2.18 -22.45
C LYS A 238 24.22 -1.99 -23.55
N HIS A 239 24.87 -0.85 -23.54
CA HIS A 239 26.06 -0.50 -24.30
C HIS A 239 27.18 -0.09 -23.35
N ASP A 240 28.38 0.15 -23.85
CA ASP A 240 29.57 0.39 -23.02
C ASP A 240 29.37 1.53 -22.02
N ASP A 241 28.87 2.70 -22.46
CA ASP A 241 28.73 3.92 -21.66
C ASP A 241 27.29 4.40 -21.49
N HIS A 242 26.29 3.64 -21.98
CA HIS A 242 24.89 4.04 -21.98
C HIS A 242 23.93 2.87 -22.16
N TYR A 243 22.65 3.16 -22.04
CA TYR A 243 21.56 2.25 -22.38
C TYR A 243 20.73 2.81 -23.54
N LEU A 244 20.18 1.92 -24.37
CA LEU A 244 19.08 2.22 -25.27
C LEU A 244 17.80 1.67 -24.66
N VAL A 245 16.83 2.54 -24.43
CA VAL A 245 15.51 2.18 -23.91
C VAL A 245 14.51 2.26 -25.04
N THR A 246 13.86 1.14 -25.35
CA THR A 246 12.88 1.02 -26.43
C THR A 246 11.48 0.88 -25.84
N THR A 247 10.51 1.62 -26.40
CA THR A 247 9.09 1.49 -26.03
C THR A 247 8.39 0.43 -26.89
N GLN A 248 7.16 0.06 -26.53
CA GLN A 248 6.33 -0.85 -27.33
C GLN A 248 5.97 -0.25 -28.69
N GLU A 249 5.93 1.07 -28.79
CA GLU A 249 5.66 1.84 -30.02
C GLU A 249 6.90 1.94 -30.95
N GLY A 250 8.06 1.45 -30.43
CA GLY A 250 9.32 1.42 -31.21
C GLY A 250 10.16 2.69 -31.08
N GLU A 251 9.81 3.61 -30.16
CA GLU A 251 10.66 4.76 -29.85
C GLU A 251 11.90 4.33 -29.08
N ILE A 252 13.05 4.94 -29.39
CA ILE A 252 14.34 4.58 -28.80
C ILE A 252 14.99 5.82 -28.18
N TYR A 253 15.36 5.68 -26.89
CA TYR A 253 15.97 6.74 -26.12
C TYR A 253 17.37 6.31 -25.63
N LYS A 254 18.38 7.16 -25.86
CA LYS A 254 19.74 6.95 -25.36
C LYS A 254 19.89 7.63 -23.99
N VAL A 255 20.31 6.87 -22.96
CA VAL A 255 20.36 7.32 -21.56
C VAL A 255 21.55 6.75 -20.79
N LYS A 256 22.06 7.49 -19.79
CA LYS A 256 23.12 7.01 -18.90
C LYS A 256 22.58 6.27 -17.67
N ASN A 257 21.59 6.84 -16.99
CA ASN A 257 21.05 6.34 -15.74
C ASN A 257 19.55 6.08 -15.87
N ILE A 258 19.09 4.97 -15.35
CA ILE A 258 17.68 4.57 -15.39
C ILE A 258 17.16 4.38 -13.96
N LEU A 259 16.11 5.12 -13.56
CA LEU A 259 15.34 4.82 -12.37
C LEU A 259 14.09 4.05 -12.78
N SER A 260 13.87 2.86 -12.23
CA SER A 260 12.77 2.00 -12.66
C SER A 260 11.79 1.70 -11.53
N SER A 261 10.54 2.15 -11.66
CA SER A 261 9.42 1.72 -10.82
C SER A 261 8.60 0.57 -11.45
N MET A 262 9.01 0.09 -12.63
CA MET A 262 8.49 -1.13 -13.26
C MET A 262 8.61 -2.30 -12.27
N PRO A 263 7.65 -3.25 -12.23
CA PRO A 263 7.77 -4.41 -11.35
C PRO A 263 9.12 -5.12 -11.49
N LEU A 264 9.83 -5.33 -10.37
CA LEU A 264 11.16 -5.94 -10.33
C LEU A 264 11.21 -7.26 -11.10
N ALA A 265 10.13 -8.05 -11.04
CA ALA A 265 9.94 -9.27 -11.81
C ALA A 265 10.08 -9.11 -13.33
N HIS A 266 9.93 -7.90 -13.86
CA HIS A 266 9.99 -7.62 -15.29
C HIS A 266 11.38 -7.21 -15.76
N LEU A 267 12.19 -6.58 -14.91
CA LEU A 267 13.54 -6.12 -15.30
C LEU A 267 14.40 -7.23 -15.95
N PRO A 268 14.50 -8.46 -15.38
CA PRO A 268 15.29 -9.52 -16.00
C PRO A 268 14.82 -9.94 -17.40
N LYS A 269 13.56 -9.64 -17.75
CA LYS A 269 13.01 -9.94 -19.09
C LYS A 269 13.21 -8.80 -20.07
N THR A 270 13.32 -7.58 -19.54
CA THR A 270 13.37 -6.33 -20.32
C THR A 270 14.81 -5.97 -20.68
N ILE A 271 15.79 -6.31 -19.83
CA ILE A 271 17.19 -5.94 -20.02
C ILE A 271 17.90 -6.92 -20.98
N LYS A 272 18.72 -6.35 -21.88
CA LYS A 272 19.61 -7.06 -22.80
C LYS A 272 21.07 -6.63 -22.60
N PRO A 273 22.06 -7.56 -22.72
CA PRO A 273 21.90 -8.99 -22.99
C PRO A 273 21.13 -9.70 -21.87
N GLU A 274 20.53 -10.84 -22.21
CA GLU A 274 19.73 -11.62 -21.28
C GLU A 274 20.55 -12.07 -20.05
N PRO A 275 19.99 -11.95 -18.82
CA PRO A 275 20.68 -12.37 -17.61
C PRO A 275 20.78 -13.91 -17.52
N THR A 276 21.51 -14.38 -16.54
CA THR A 276 21.63 -15.82 -16.21
C THR A 276 20.27 -16.47 -15.91
N SER A 277 20.22 -17.81 -16.03
CA SER A 277 19.00 -18.58 -15.72
C SER A 277 18.49 -18.37 -14.27
N ILE A 278 19.40 -18.16 -13.32
CA ILE A 278 19.07 -17.90 -11.91
C ILE A 278 18.27 -16.60 -11.80
N VAL A 279 18.77 -15.52 -12.37
CA VAL A 279 18.13 -14.19 -12.32
C VAL A 279 16.77 -14.20 -13.06
N LYS A 280 16.68 -14.88 -14.20
CA LYS A 280 15.40 -15.07 -14.92
C LYS A 280 14.38 -15.83 -14.07
N THR A 281 14.81 -16.91 -13.42
CA THR A 281 13.95 -17.73 -12.54
C THR A 281 13.50 -16.91 -11.35
N SER A 282 14.41 -16.15 -10.72
CA SER A 282 14.09 -15.26 -9.60
C SER A 282 13.02 -14.22 -9.99
N GLY A 283 13.16 -13.58 -11.16
CA GLY A 283 12.13 -12.66 -11.67
C GLY A 283 10.77 -13.34 -11.90
N ASN A 284 10.76 -14.57 -12.43
CA ASN A 284 9.52 -15.33 -12.65
C ASN A 284 8.83 -15.77 -11.35
N ASN A 285 9.60 -15.96 -10.30
CA ASN A 285 9.10 -16.41 -8.99
C ASN A 285 8.52 -15.27 -8.14
N LEU A 286 8.86 -14.00 -8.43
CA LEU A 286 8.28 -12.86 -7.73
C LEU A 286 6.80 -12.69 -8.11
N LYS A 287 5.93 -12.85 -7.13
CA LYS A 287 4.47 -12.84 -7.29
C LYS A 287 3.87 -11.52 -6.84
N PHE A 288 2.74 -11.19 -7.44
CA PHE A 288 1.94 -10.03 -7.07
C PHE A 288 0.51 -10.45 -6.78
N ARG A 289 -0.16 -9.66 -5.97
CA ARG A 289 -1.59 -9.71 -5.77
C ARG A 289 -2.22 -8.54 -6.52
N ASP A 290 -3.26 -8.81 -7.27
CA ASP A 290 -4.02 -7.81 -8.00
C ASP A 290 -5.13 -7.24 -7.11
N PHE A 291 -5.67 -6.10 -7.48
CA PHE A 291 -6.65 -5.37 -6.71
C PHE A 291 -7.85 -5.01 -7.58
N LEU A 292 -9.01 -5.25 -7.05
CA LEU A 292 -10.29 -4.88 -7.64
C LEU A 292 -11.04 -4.00 -6.66
N SER A 293 -11.48 -2.84 -7.09
CA SER A 293 -12.32 -1.92 -6.32
C SER A 293 -13.68 -1.78 -6.99
N VAL A 294 -14.74 -1.94 -6.20
CA VAL A 294 -16.10 -1.61 -6.62
C VAL A 294 -16.57 -0.42 -5.81
N ALA A 295 -16.81 0.70 -6.47
CA ALA A 295 -17.31 1.91 -5.86
C ALA A 295 -18.83 1.96 -5.97
N LEU A 296 -19.55 2.05 -4.84
CA LEU A 296 -21.01 2.12 -4.77
C LEU A 296 -21.46 3.46 -4.24
N VAL A 297 -22.32 4.15 -4.94
CA VAL A 297 -22.94 5.41 -4.52
C VAL A 297 -24.21 5.12 -3.72
N ILE A 298 -24.30 5.71 -2.52
CA ILE A 298 -25.47 5.61 -1.64
C ILE A 298 -25.82 6.98 -1.06
N ASN A 299 -26.96 7.12 -0.38
CA ASN A 299 -27.27 8.30 0.40
C ASN A 299 -26.33 8.41 1.61
N GLU A 300 -25.86 9.59 1.95
CA GLU A 300 -24.88 9.84 3.02
C GLU A 300 -25.39 9.38 4.39
N GLU A 301 -26.68 9.56 4.68
CA GLU A 301 -27.33 9.18 5.94
C GLU A 301 -27.31 7.66 6.21
N ASP A 302 -27.10 6.85 5.18
CA ASP A 302 -27.03 5.40 5.27
C ASP A 302 -25.60 4.87 5.44
N ALA A 303 -24.59 5.77 5.46
CA ALA A 303 -23.17 5.40 5.55
C ALA A 303 -22.65 5.37 6.99
N PHE A 304 -21.49 4.75 7.15
CA PHE A 304 -20.71 4.73 8.39
C PHE A 304 -19.65 5.85 8.40
N PRO A 305 -19.22 6.32 9.60
CA PRO A 305 -18.29 7.45 9.71
C PRO A 305 -16.81 7.09 9.50
N ASP A 306 -16.47 5.80 9.41
CA ASP A 306 -15.09 5.33 9.29
C ASP A 306 -14.48 5.75 7.93
N ASN A 307 -13.17 6.02 7.90
CA ASN A 307 -12.45 6.14 6.64
C ASN A 307 -12.44 4.79 5.93
N TRP A 308 -12.23 3.69 6.67
CA TRP A 308 -12.41 2.32 6.19
C TRP A 308 -12.69 1.33 7.31
N ILE A 309 -13.31 0.21 6.93
CA ILE A 309 -13.61 -0.92 7.79
C ILE A 309 -12.90 -2.16 7.23
N TYR A 310 -12.21 -2.90 8.10
CA TYR A 310 -11.63 -4.21 7.78
C TYR A 310 -12.69 -5.30 7.94
N ILE A 311 -12.95 -6.08 6.90
CA ILE A 311 -14.02 -7.10 6.91
C ILE A 311 -13.42 -8.48 7.22
N HIS A 312 -13.55 -8.90 8.47
CA HIS A 312 -13.09 -10.22 8.94
C HIS A 312 -14.19 -11.30 8.85
N GLU A 313 -15.36 -10.96 8.32
CA GLU A 313 -16.45 -11.90 8.14
C GLU A 313 -16.10 -12.94 7.05
N PRO A 314 -16.13 -14.26 7.35
CA PRO A 314 -15.74 -15.29 6.38
C PRO A 314 -16.73 -15.50 5.24
N GLY A 315 -17.99 -15.09 5.43
CA GLY A 315 -19.09 -15.33 4.48
C GLY A 315 -19.17 -14.34 3.31
N VAL A 316 -18.20 -13.44 3.14
CA VAL A 316 -18.12 -12.44 2.08
C VAL A 316 -16.70 -12.38 1.51
N LYS A 317 -16.58 -11.98 0.23
CA LYS A 317 -15.29 -11.87 -0.47
C LYS A 317 -14.60 -10.52 -0.23
N VAL A 318 -15.36 -9.47 0.06
CA VAL A 318 -14.82 -8.14 0.34
C VAL A 318 -13.84 -8.16 1.53
N GLY A 319 -12.69 -7.53 1.37
CA GLY A 319 -11.67 -7.44 2.42
C GLY A 319 -11.71 -6.14 3.21
N ARG A 320 -11.96 -5.01 2.55
CA ARG A 320 -12.11 -3.68 3.18
C ARG A 320 -13.22 -2.90 2.50
N VAL A 321 -13.84 -2.00 3.27
CA VAL A 321 -14.80 -1.04 2.73
C VAL A 321 -14.39 0.35 3.16
N GLN A 322 -14.24 1.27 2.22
CA GLN A 322 -13.94 2.68 2.44
C GLN A 322 -15.20 3.54 2.31
N ASN A 323 -15.26 4.65 3.03
CA ASN A 323 -16.23 5.72 2.79
C ASN A 323 -15.50 6.98 2.32
N TYR A 324 -15.53 7.25 1.02
CA TYR A 324 -14.79 8.38 0.43
C TYR A 324 -15.29 9.75 0.91
N GLY A 325 -16.55 9.88 1.30
CA GLY A 325 -17.07 11.10 1.96
C GLY A 325 -16.37 11.37 3.29
N SER A 326 -15.99 10.32 4.03
CA SER A 326 -15.21 10.46 5.28
C SER A 326 -13.75 10.85 5.03
N TRP A 327 -13.19 10.53 3.86
CA TRP A 327 -11.86 11.00 3.46
C TRP A 327 -11.91 12.46 3.02
N SER A 328 -12.85 12.81 2.15
CA SER A 328 -13.03 14.19 1.70
C SER A 328 -14.46 14.45 1.21
N PRO A 329 -15.11 15.50 1.69
CA PRO A 329 -16.43 15.90 1.18
C PRO A 329 -16.37 16.39 -0.29
N TYR A 330 -15.18 16.73 -0.80
CA TYR A 330 -14.99 17.15 -2.20
C TYR A 330 -14.93 15.97 -3.18
N MET A 331 -14.89 14.74 -2.70
CA MET A 331 -14.89 13.52 -3.53
C MET A 331 -16.30 13.01 -3.83
N VAL A 332 -17.31 13.52 -3.15
CA VAL A 332 -18.70 13.06 -3.21
C VAL A 332 -19.65 14.22 -3.49
N LYS A 333 -20.88 13.93 -3.86
CA LYS A 333 -21.93 14.93 -4.10
C LYS A 333 -22.76 15.14 -2.84
N GLU A 334 -23.37 16.33 -2.71
CA GLU A 334 -24.18 16.71 -1.56
C GLU A 334 -25.30 15.68 -1.26
N GLY A 335 -25.45 15.33 0.01
CA GLY A 335 -26.42 14.34 0.49
C GLY A 335 -26.14 12.90 0.10
N LYS A 336 -25.01 12.62 -0.55
CA LYS A 336 -24.62 11.29 -0.99
C LYS A 336 -23.17 11.00 -0.62
N THR A 337 -22.82 9.70 -0.58
CA THR A 337 -21.44 9.27 -0.44
C THR A 337 -21.12 8.13 -1.40
N CYS A 338 -19.85 7.81 -1.53
CA CYS A 338 -19.34 6.70 -2.32
C CYS A 338 -18.56 5.74 -1.41
N LEU A 339 -18.98 4.47 -1.40
CA LEU A 339 -18.29 3.41 -0.67
C LEU A 339 -17.42 2.59 -1.63
N GLY A 340 -16.15 2.40 -1.29
CA GLY A 340 -15.22 1.60 -2.06
C GLY A 340 -15.02 0.21 -1.44
N LEU A 341 -15.44 -0.83 -2.12
CA LEU A 341 -15.25 -2.21 -1.71
C LEU A 341 -13.98 -2.76 -2.34
N GLU A 342 -13.07 -3.23 -1.52
CA GLU A 342 -11.77 -3.74 -1.93
C GLU A 342 -11.75 -5.26 -1.94
N TYR A 343 -11.47 -5.82 -3.13
CA TYR A 343 -11.27 -7.24 -3.35
C TYR A 343 -9.82 -7.49 -3.75
N PHE A 344 -9.20 -8.46 -3.10
CA PHE A 344 -7.85 -8.90 -3.39
C PHE A 344 -7.93 -10.15 -4.26
N VAL A 345 -7.47 -10.04 -5.48
CA VAL A 345 -7.69 -11.03 -6.54
C VAL A 345 -6.39 -11.35 -7.28
N ASN A 346 -6.42 -12.32 -8.18
CA ASN A 346 -5.38 -12.51 -9.19
C ASN A 346 -6.00 -12.37 -10.58
N ILE A 347 -5.21 -11.92 -11.54
CA ILE A 347 -5.60 -11.97 -12.96
C ILE A 347 -5.98 -13.41 -13.32
N GLY A 348 -7.18 -13.59 -13.87
CA GLY A 348 -7.74 -14.90 -14.21
C GLY A 348 -8.66 -15.52 -13.14
N ASP A 349 -8.72 -14.96 -11.93
CA ASP A 349 -9.70 -15.38 -10.93
C ASP A 349 -11.14 -15.09 -11.41
N GLU A 350 -12.12 -15.78 -10.82
CA GLU A 350 -13.55 -15.57 -11.08
C GLU A 350 -13.95 -14.10 -10.93
N LEU A 351 -13.56 -13.45 -9.82
CA LEU A 351 -13.87 -12.04 -9.56
C LEU A 351 -13.18 -11.10 -10.56
N TRP A 352 -11.93 -11.38 -10.94
CA TRP A 352 -11.21 -10.56 -11.91
C TRP A 352 -11.88 -10.57 -13.27
N SER A 353 -12.40 -11.74 -13.68
CA SER A 353 -12.99 -11.99 -14.98
C SER A 353 -14.49 -11.68 -15.05
N MET A 354 -15.14 -11.43 -13.90
CA MET A 354 -16.55 -11.09 -13.80
C MET A 354 -16.80 -9.72 -14.43
N ASP A 355 -17.92 -9.55 -15.14
CA ASP A 355 -18.32 -8.26 -15.69
C ASP A 355 -18.69 -7.25 -14.60
N ASP A 356 -18.70 -5.97 -14.95
CA ASP A 356 -18.87 -4.89 -14.01
C ASP A 356 -20.25 -4.88 -13.34
N GLU A 357 -21.32 -5.26 -14.07
CA GLU A 357 -22.68 -5.31 -13.54
C GLU A 357 -22.83 -6.37 -12.45
N ASN A 358 -22.28 -7.57 -12.68
CA ASN A 358 -22.27 -8.64 -11.70
C ASN A 358 -21.39 -8.32 -10.50
N LEU A 359 -20.27 -7.63 -10.69
CA LEU A 359 -19.43 -7.17 -9.57
C LEU A 359 -20.15 -6.12 -8.72
N ILE A 360 -20.90 -5.20 -9.31
CA ILE A 360 -21.69 -4.19 -8.61
C ILE A 360 -22.81 -4.87 -7.82
N SER A 361 -23.50 -5.87 -8.42
CA SER A 361 -24.51 -6.66 -7.73
C SER A 361 -23.95 -7.42 -6.54
N LEU A 362 -22.84 -8.14 -6.73
CA LEU A 362 -22.14 -8.86 -5.65
C LEU A 362 -21.73 -7.91 -4.51
N ALA A 363 -21.14 -6.77 -4.85
CA ALA A 363 -20.71 -5.78 -3.87
C ALA A 363 -21.89 -5.22 -3.06
N THR A 364 -23.01 -4.94 -3.72
CA THR A 364 -24.25 -4.49 -3.07
C THR A 364 -24.79 -5.58 -2.13
N GLU A 365 -24.92 -6.82 -2.59
CA GLU A 365 -25.39 -7.95 -1.79
C GLU A 365 -24.51 -8.20 -0.56
N GLU A 366 -23.19 -8.09 -0.70
CA GLU A 366 -22.28 -8.26 0.41
C GLU A 366 -22.45 -7.15 1.47
N LEU A 367 -22.59 -5.87 1.08
CA LEU A 367 -22.84 -4.78 2.05
C LEU A 367 -24.22 -4.92 2.72
N GLU A 368 -25.26 -5.31 2.00
CA GLU A 368 -26.57 -5.60 2.56
C GLU A 368 -26.52 -6.76 3.56
N LYS A 369 -25.84 -7.85 3.21
CA LYS A 369 -25.61 -9.00 4.09
C LYS A 369 -24.87 -8.63 5.37
N LEU A 370 -23.89 -7.73 5.25
CA LEU A 370 -23.15 -7.18 6.40
C LEU A 370 -23.95 -6.12 7.16
N SER A 371 -25.14 -5.74 6.71
CA SER A 371 -25.95 -4.66 7.28
C SER A 371 -25.17 -3.33 7.36
N LEU A 372 -24.26 -3.11 6.42
CA LEU A 372 -23.49 -1.86 6.28
C LEU A 372 -24.23 -0.83 5.42
N ILE A 373 -25.19 -1.28 4.63
CA ILE A 373 -26.15 -0.45 3.88
C ILE A 373 -27.57 -1.02 4.00
N LYS A 374 -28.57 -0.20 3.74
CA LYS A 374 -29.97 -0.66 3.62
C LYS A 374 -30.20 -1.41 2.32
N LYS A 375 -31.19 -2.29 2.29
CA LYS A 375 -31.57 -2.99 1.05
C LYS A 375 -32.01 -1.99 -0.03
N ASN A 376 -31.56 -2.24 -1.25
CA ASN A 376 -31.86 -1.42 -2.42
C ASN A 376 -31.43 0.06 -2.29
N SER A 377 -30.37 0.36 -1.50
CA SER A 377 -29.88 1.72 -1.32
C SER A 377 -28.80 2.13 -2.32
N THR A 378 -28.24 1.20 -3.10
CA THR A 378 -27.25 1.48 -4.13
C THR A 378 -27.88 2.25 -5.29
N LEU A 379 -27.32 3.40 -5.63
CA LEU A 379 -27.80 4.29 -6.68
C LEU A 379 -26.99 4.16 -7.98
N GLU A 380 -25.67 4.08 -7.86
CA GLU A 380 -24.71 3.95 -8.96
C GLU A 380 -23.58 3.01 -8.53
N GLY A 381 -22.89 2.38 -9.49
CA GLY A 381 -21.71 1.55 -9.22
C GLY A 381 -20.64 1.69 -10.30
N TYR A 382 -19.38 1.52 -9.90
CA TYR A 382 -18.21 1.62 -10.79
C TYR A 382 -17.17 0.58 -10.39
N VAL A 383 -16.43 0.06 -11.37
CA VAL A 383 -15.42 -0.97 -11.17
C VAL A 383 -14.05 -0.47 -11.64
N VAL A 384 -13.03 -0.72 -10.83
CA VAL A 384 -11.62 -0.46 -11.19
C VAL A 384 -10.80 -1.72 -10.93
N ARG A 385 -10.07 -2.17 -11.94
CA ARG A 385 -9.12 -3.27 -11.86
C ARG A 385 -7.70 -2.73 -11.89
N MET A 386 -6.90 -3.07 -10.89
CA MET A 386 -5.51 -2.65 -10.77
C MET A 386 -4.59 -3.88 -10.67
N PRO A 387 -3.86 -4.21 -11.74
CA PRO A 387 -2.91 -5.31 -11.71
C PRO A 387 -1.69 -4.98 -10.85
N LYS A 388 -1.10 -6.00 -10.21
CA LYS A 388 0.15 -5.91 -9.45
C LYS A 388 0.16 -4.85 -8.35
N ALA A 389 -0.94 -4.74 -7.61
CA ALA A 389 -1.08 -3.75 -6.54
C ALA A 389 -0.21 -4.05 -5.32
N TYR A 390 0.02 -5.34 -5.03
CA TYR A 390 0.77 -5.76 -3.84
C TYR A 390 1.83 -6.80 -4.19
N PRO A 391 3.12 -6.58 -3.84
CA PRO A 391 4.13 -7.63 -3.88
C PRO A 391 3.81 -8.70 -2.83
N VAL A 392 3.88 -9.97 -3.19
CA VAL A 392 3.62 -11.11 -2.29
C VAL A 392 4.92 -11.55 -1.63
N TYR A 393 4.90 -11.70 -0.30
CA TYR A 393 6.02 -12.14 0.51
C TYR A 393 5.88 -13.64 0.83
N ASP A 394 6.14 -14.49 -0.15
CA ASP A 394 6.23 -15.92 0.07
C ASP A 394 7.58 -16.30 0.73
N LEU A 395 7.78 -17.58 1.05
CA LEU A 395 8.98 -18.01 1.78
C LEU A 395 10.30 -17.79 1.03
N ASN A 396 10.27 -17.63 -0.29
CA ASN A 396 11.47 -17.53 -1.13
C ASN A 396 11.66 -16.11 -1.73
N TYR A 397 10.76 -15.16 -1.42
CA TYR A 397 10.80 -13.83 -2.05
C TYR A 397 12.12 -13.10 -1.81
N SER A 398 12.70 -13.22 -0.62
CA SER A 398 13.92 -12.53 -0.22
C SER A 398 15.13 -12.99 -1.04
N GLU A 399 15.28 -14.31 -1.25
CA GLU A 399 16.33 -14.89 -2.09
C GLU A 399 16.18 -14.44 -3.55
N ASN A 400 14.95 -14.45 -4.07
CA ASN A 400 14.68 -14.00 -5.44
C ASN A 400 15.01 -12.51 -5.63
N ILE A 401 14.74 -11.66 -4.64
CA ILE A 401 15.13 -10.24 -4.68
C ILE A 401 16.65 -10.12 -4.66
N SER A 402 17.33 -10.81 -3.73
CA SER A 402 18.81 -10.75 -3.61
C SER A 402 19.50 -11.14 -4.91
N ASN A 403 19.08 -12.20 -5.57
CA ASN A 403 19.65 -12.61 -6.86
C ASN A 403 19.53 -11.55 -7.95
N ILE A 404 18.42 -10.79 -7.97
CA ILE A 404 18.23 -9.70 -8.93
C ILE A 404 19.02 -8.46 -8.53
N GLU A 405 19.08 -8.13 -7.23
CA GLU A 405 19.86 -7.02 -6.69
C GLU A 405 21.35 -7.19 -6.98
N ASP A 406 21.91 -8.37 -6.70
CA ASP A 406 23.31 -8.70 -6.95
C ASP A 406 23.65 -8.57 -8.43
N TRP A 407 22.77 -9.05 -9.31
CA TRP A 407 22.93 -8.90 -10.76
C TRP A 407 22.89 -7.45 -11.21
N LEU A 408 21.92 -6.66 -10.72
CA LEU A 408 21.84 -5.24 -11.06
C LEU A 408 23.08 -4.48 -10.57
N THR A 409 23.52 -4.75 -9.35
CA THR A 409 24.70 -4.09 -8.76
C THR A 409 25.98 -4.43 -9.52
N SER A 410 26.17 -5.68 -9.92
CA SER A 410 27.39 -6.14 -10.59
C SER A 410 27.44 -5.80 -12.06
N GLU A 411 26.31 -5.85 -12.78
CA GLU A 411 26.29 -5.72 -14.23
C GLU A 411 25.57 -4.46 -14.72
N HIS A 412 24.67 -3.87 -13.93
CA HIS A 412 23.79 -2.76 -14.31
C HIS A 412 23.70 -1.68 -13.23
N SER A 413 24.83 -1.27 -12.66
CA SER A 413 24.93 -0.31 -11.52
C SER A 413 24.28 1.06 -11.78
N ASN A 414 23.97 1.39 -13.04
CA ASN A 414 23.27 2.61 -13.42
C ASN A 414 21.74 2.39 -13.58
N ILE A 415 21.22 1.22 -13.20
CA ILE A 415 19.78 0.95 -13.12
C ILE A 415 19.38 0.87 -11.66
N TYR A 416 18.53 1.77 -11.23
CA TYR A 416 18.06 1.94 -9.85
C TYR A 416 16.59 1.53 -9.74
N PRO A 417 16.28 0.36 -9.15
CA PRO A 417 14.90 0.02 -8.82
C PRO A 417 14.37 0.94 -7.73
N ILE A 418 13.19 1.55 -7.93
CA ILE A 418 12.58 2.49 -6.97
C ILE A 418 11.12 2.16 -6.72
N GLY A 419 10.60 2.62 -5.59
CA GLY A 419 9.19 2.52 -5.25
C GLY A 419 8.75 1.13 -4.77
N ARG A 420 7.43 0.87 -4.80
CA ARG A 420 6.84 -0.38 -4.31
C ARG A 420 7.13 -1.56 -5.23
N ASN A 421 6.72 -1.45 -6.48
CA ASN A 421 6.83 -2.55 -7.44
C ASN A 421 8.24 -2.72 -7.99
N GLY A 422 8.97 -1.60 -8.19
CA GLY A 422 10.34 -1.63 -8.67
C GLY A 422 11.30 -2.32 -7.69
N MET A 423 11.00 -2.31 -6.41
CA MET A 423 11.79 -2.98 -5.38
C MET A 423 11.16 -4.27 -4.84
N HIS A 424 9.97 -4.63 -5.33
CA HIS A 424 9.16 -5.72 -4.79
C HIS A 424 8.99 -5.63 -3.26
N ARG A 425 8.72 -4.41 -2.75
CA ARG A 425 8.55 -4.10 -1.33
C ARG A 425 7.22 -3.42 -1.07
N TYR A 426 6.64 -3.69 0.10
CA TYR A 426 5.39 -3.05 0.53
C TYR A 426 5.66 -1.60 1.02
N ASN A 427 6.19 -0.78 0.13
CA ASN A 427 6.46 0.62 0.39
C ASN A 427 5.15 1.43 0.38
N ASN A 428 4.95 2.28 1.38
CA ASN A 428 3.96 3.35 1.33
C ASN A 428 4.47 4.48 0.41
N GLN A 429 3.68 5.55 0.22
CA GLN A 429 4.08 6.65 -0.66
C GLN A 429 5.42 7.27 -0.25
N ASP A 430 5.59 7.60 1.03
CA ASP A 430 6.80 8.20 1.59
C ASP A 430 8.04 7.34 1.39
N HIS A 431 7.95 6.04 1.67
CA HIS A 431 9.05 5.11 1.38
C HIS A 431 9.39 5.09 -0.12
N SER A 432 8.35 5.05 -0.97
CA SER A 432 8.53 5.09 -2.43
C SER A 432 9.20 6.39 -2.89
N MET A 433 8.82 7.53 -2.31
CA MET A 433 9.44 8.82 -2.55
C MET A 433 10.90 8.83 -2.10
N MET A 434 11.20 8.33 -0.90
CA MET A 434 12.56 8.31 -0.37
C MET A 434 13.51 7.41 -1.16
N THR A 435 13.02 6.30 -1.73
CA THR A 435 13.84 5.49 -2.66
C THR A 435 14.28 6.30 -3.88
N ALA A 436 13.40 7.15 -4.40
CA ALA A 436 13.67 8.02 -5.54
C ALA A 436 14.65 9.15 -5.17
N VAL A 437 14.39 9.87 -4.07
CA VAL A 437 15.25 10.95 -3.58
C VAL A 437 16.70 10.46 -3.39
N LYS A 438 16.86 9.33 -2.68
CA LYS A 438 18.18 8.75 -2.41
C LYS A 438 18.89 8.28 -3.69
N SER A 439 18.16 7.70 -4.63
CA SER A 439 18.73 7.29 -5.92
C SER A 439 19.22 8.48 -6.74
N ILE A 440 18.45 9.58 -6.80
CA ILE A 440 18.87 10.80 -7.49
C ILE A 440 20.12 11.39 -6.83
N ARG A 441 20.20 11.46 -5.50
CA ARG A 441 21.38 11.98 -4.79
C ARG A 441 22.61 11.10 -5.01
N ASN A 442 22.45 9.79 -5.08
CA ASN A 442 23.54 8.89 -5.46
C ASN A 442 24.09 9.24 -6.85
N ILE A 443 23.21 9.52 -7.83
CA ILE A 443 23.61 9.87 -9.20
C ILE A 443 24.24 11.25 -9.28
N VAL A 444 23.62 12.25 -8.66
CA VAL A 444 23.93 13.67 -8.88
C VAL A 444 25.02 14.18 -7.92
N LEU A 445 24.96 13.74 -6.67
CA LEU A 445 25.85 14.20 -5.60
C LEU A 445 26.97 13.20 -5.28
N GLY A 446 26.93 12.00 -5.89
CA GLY A 446 27.87 10.93 -5.59
C GLY A 446 27.70 10.35 -4.16
N GLU A 447 26.51 10.48 -3.58
CA GLU A 447 26.20 9.85 -2.30
C GLU A 447 26.17 8.31 -2.47
N THR A 448 26.30 7.59 -1.35
CA THR A 448 26.29 6.13 -1.31
C THR A 448 25.14 5.59 -0.47
N ASN A 449 23.94 6.15 -0.66
CA ASN A 449 22.77 5.70 0.06
C ASN A 449 22.37 4.28 -0.37
N ASP A 450 22.16 3.42 0.59
CA ASP A 450 21.60 2.10 0.36
C ASP A 450 20.06 2.21 0.28
N ILE A 451 19.54 2.22 -0.94
CA ILE A 451 18.09 2.34 -1.19
C ILE A 451 17.30 1.11 -0.73
N TRP A 452 17.97 -0.04 -0.62
CA TRP A 452 17.36 -1.28 -0.18
C TRP A 452 17.14 -1.32 1.34
N LYS A 453 17.77 -0.41 2.10
CA LYS A 453 17.51 -0.24 3.54
C LYS A 453 16.37 0.71 3.89
N ILE A 454 15.72 1.29 2.91
CA ILE A 454 14.52 2.11 3.13
C ILE A 454 13.35 1.19 3.49
N ASN A 455 12.52 1.58 4.48
CA ASN A 455 11.39 0.78 4.97
C ASN A 455 11.77 -0.58 5.59
N VAL A 456 12.94 -0.65 6.23
CA VAL A 456 13.35 -1.80 7.06
C VAL A 456 13.23 -1.51 8.55
N GLU A 457 12.73 -0.33 8.92
CA GLU A 457 12.52 0.06 10.31
C GLU A 457 11.57 -0.88 11.03
N GLU A 458 11.92 -1.19 12.28
CA GLU A 458 11.15 -2.11 13.11
C GLU A 458 9.87 -1.52 13.69
N ASP A 459 9.69 -0.20 13.62
CA ASP A 459 8.54 0.50 14.17
C ASP A 459 7.35 0.50 13.22
N TYR A 460 6.15 0.34 13.79
CA TYR A 460 4.92 0.48 13.00
C TYR A 460 4.82 1.91 12.46
N HIS A 461 4.58 2.04 11.15
CA HIS A 461 4.63 3.31 10.43
C HIS A 461 3.73 4.41 11.04
N GLU A 462 2.59 4.06 11.61
CA GLU A 462 1.61 4.99 12.19
C GLU A 462 1.83 5.25 13.70
N GLU A 463 2.87 4.70 14.34
CA GLU A 463 3.18 4.98 15.74
C GLU A 463 4.00 6.25 15.89
N ILE A 464 3.57 7.14 16.78
CA ILE A 464 4.35 8.32 17.18
C ILE A 464 5.27 7.89 18.33
N SER A 465 6.59 7.99 18.15
CA SER A 465 7.53 7.84 19.25
C SER A 465 7.29 8.97 20.27
N THR A 466 7.16 8.59 21.56
CA THR A 466 7.00 9.54 22.68
C THR A 466 8.15 10.57 22.63
N GLY A 467 7.86 11.81 22.23
CA GLY A 467 8.81 12.92 22.13
C GLY A 467 8.66 13.81 20.90
N ARG A 468 7.97 13.37 19.85
CA ARG A 468 7.60 14.21 18.71
C ARG A 468 6.08 14.33 18.63
N SER A 469 5.55 15.50 18.99
CA SER A 469 4.21 15.88 18.55
C SER A 469 4.24 15.94 17.03
N ALA A 470 3.21 15.37 16.36
CA ALA A 470 2.96 15.69 14.95
C ALA A 470 3.07 17.23 14.79
N PRO A 471 3.75 17.75 13.76
CA PRO A 471 3.88 19.19 13.60
C PRO A 471 2.48 19.80 13.55
N VAL A 472 2.04 20.34 14.66
CA VAL A 472 0.84 21.19 14.75
C VAL A 472 1.25 22.49 14.11
N GLN A 473 0.72 22.78 12.96
CA GLN A 473 0.87 24.10 12.33
C GLN A 473 0.44 25.18 13.33
N LYS A 474 1.40 26.08 13.65
CA LYS A 474 1.09 27.40 14.19
C LYS A 474 0.46 28.27 13.11
#